data_60101637f2e55ebd9f15ab525df41a18
#
_entry.id   60101637f2e55ebd9f15ab525df41a18
#
_cell.length_a   1.000
_cell.length_b   1.000
_cell.length_c   1.000
_cell.angle_alpha   90.00
_cell.angle_beta   90.00
_cell.angle_gamma   90.00
#
_symmetry.space_group_name_H-M   'P 1'
#
loop_
_entity.id
_entity.type
_entity.pdbx_description
1 polymer ?
#
loop_
_entity_poly.entity_id
_entity_poly.type
_entity_poly.pdbx_seq_one_letter_code
_entity_poly.pdbx_strand_id
1 'polypeptide(L)'
;MYMKRIITTLTIILVCSLAVVAQIDRQVQNRPYIDLRPLHFGILVGLNMQDIEFENTGPQSITYDDGSVHEELILCDADKWNPGFTVGVLAEWRLSDHFSFRFTPQMHFGAKHLTFLNMKQLDAEGRPFTQTQDLKNTYVSLPFDLKFAAPRWNNHRPYIMAGINPVMNLTGGDSDIVRLNRYNTMIEVGLGCDFYLPFFKLIPELKFCFGLGNVLDTNHKNELRDDNLKAYAGSVSSAQSKMVVLTFYFE
;
A
#
# COMPACT_ATOMS: atom_id res chain seq x y z
N MET A 1 -2.80 -31.21 14.11
CA MET A 1 -2.06 -31.18 15.39
C MET A 1 -1.16 -29.95 15.52
N TYR A 2 -0.45 -29.51 14.49
CA TYR A 2 0.43 -28.31 14.49
C TYR A 2 -0.31 -26.98 14.72
N MET A 3 -1.45 -26.78 14.10
CA MET A 3 -2.22 -25.51 14.21
C MET A 3 -2.69 -25.25 15.64
N LYS A 4 -3.12 -26.26 16.40
CA LYS A 4 -3.47 -26.11 17.83
C LYS A 4 -2.25 -25.70 18.67
N ARG A 5 -1.07 -26.24 18.37
CA ARG A 5 0.17 -25.88 19.09
C ARG A 5 0.58 -24.44 18.78
N ILE A 6 0.46 -23.98 17.54
CA ILE A 6 0.75 -22.58 17.16
C ILE A 6 -0.20 -21.61 17.88
N ILE A 7 -1.50 -21.90 17.89
CA ILE A 7 -2.49 -21.07 18.59
C ILE A 7 -2.19 -21.03 20.08
N THR A 8 -1.89 -22.18 20.71
CA THR A 8 -1.56 -22.22 22.15
C THR A 8 -0.28 -21.43 22.45
N THR A 9 0.75 -21.52 21.60
CA THR A 9 1.99 -20.76 21.79
C THR A 9 1.75 -19.26 21.64
N LEU A 10 0.98 -18.83 20.64
CA LEU A 10 0.60 -17.43 20.46
C LEU A 10 -0.21 -16.89 21.64
N THR A 11 -1.15 -17.69 22.16
CA THR A 11 -1.95 -17.32 23.34
C THR A 11 -1.08 -17.19 24.58
N ILE A 12 -0.12 -18.09 24.80
CA ILE A 12 0.83 -18.00 25.91
C ILE A 12 1.71 -16.77 25.79
N ILE A 13 2.24 -16.46 24.61
CA ILE A 13 3.04 -15.25 24.37
C ILE A 13 2.20 -13.99 24.64
N LEU A 14 0.95 -13.96 24.19
CA LEU A 14 0.03 -12.84 24.43
C LEU A 14 -0.28 -12.67 25.92
N VAL A 15 -0.53 -13.75 26.65
CA VAL A 15 -0.78 -13.72 28.10
C VAL A 15 0.47 -13.32 28.90
N CYS A 16 1.65 -13.81 28.51
CA CYS A 16 2.91 -13.41 29.15
C CYS A 16 3.25 -11.94 28.90
N SER A 17 2.92 -11.39 27.73
CA SER A 17 3.12 -9.95 27.45
C SER A 17 2.19 -9.07 28.30
N LEU A 18 1.00 -9.52 28.64
CA LEU A 18 0.09 -8.81 29.55
C LEU A 18 0.58 -8.82 31.01
N ALA A 19 1.27 -9.87 31.46
CA ALA A 19 1.78 -9.98 32.82
C ALA A 19 2.99 -9.06 33.11
N VAL A 20 3.77 -8.70 32.07
CA VAL A 20 4.92 -7.77 32.21
C VAL A 20 4.47 -6.32 32.47
N VAL A 21 3.24 -5.97 32.14
CA VAL A 21 2.68 -4.62 32.33
C VAL A 21 2.26 -4.33 33.79
N ALA A 22 2.27 -5.32 34.70
CA ALA A 22 1.78 -5.19 36.08
C ALA A 22 2.77 -4.51 37.04
N GLN A 23 4.00 -4.23 36.65
CA GLN A 23 4.92 -3.44 37.47
C GLN A 23 4.75 -1.95 37.12
N ILE A 24 3.90 -1.27 37.86
CA ILE A 24 3.69 0.18 37.75
C ILE A 24 4.88 0.89 38.43
N ASP A 25 6.01 0.96 37.76
CA ASP A 25 7.00 1.98 38.06
C ASP A 25 6.41 3.32 37.59
N ARG A 26 6.31 4.29 38.52
CA ARG A 26 5.91 5.66 38.18
C ARG A 26 7.00 6.30 37.31
N GLN A 27 6.98 6.02 36.02
CA GLN A 27 7.90 6.66 35.09
C GLN A 27 7.58 8.14 34.99
N VAL A 28 8.60 8.97 34.93
CA VAL A 28 8.46 10.41 34.67
C VAL A 28 7.81 10.58 33.31
N GLN A 29 6.70 11.33 33.28
CA GLN A 29 6.04 11.63 31.99
C GLN A 29 6.89 12.63 31.21
N ASN A 30 7.39 12.19 30.06
CA ASN A 30 8.09 13.04 29.11
C ASN A 30 7.10 13.98 28.41
N ARG A 31 7.46 15.28 28.25
CA ARG A 31 6.62 16.26 27.53
C ARG A 31 5.15 16.27 28.00
N PRO A 32 4.84 16.50 29.26
CA PRO A 32 3.51 16.24 29.86
C PRO A 32 2.37 17.05 29.24
N TYR A 33 2.65 18.21 28.62
CA TYR A 33 1.63 19.12 28.06
C TYR A 33 1.60 19.11 26.53
N ILE A 34 2.36 18.22 25.87
CA ILE A 34 2.46 18.25 24.42
C ILE A 34 1.11 17.99 23.73
N ASP A 35 0.32 17.06 24.28
CA ASP A 35 -0.98 16.69 23.71
C ASP A 35 -2.05 17.77 23.87
N LEU A 36 -1.81 18.82 24.64
CA LEU A 36 -2.71 19.96 24.79
C LEU A 36 -2.54 21.01 23.69
N ARG A 37 -1.48 20.92 22.90
CA ARG A 37 -1.29 21.83 21.78
C ARG A 37 -2.35 21.56 20.71
N PRO A 38 -2.91 22.63 20.09
CA PRO A 38 -3.93 22.48 19.07
C PRO A 38 -3.38 21.94 17.74
N LEU A 39 -2.12 22.23 17.44
CA LEU A 39 -1.45 21.83 16.19
C LEU A 39 -0.12 21.16 16.49
N HIS A 40 0.14 20.09 15.74
CA HIS A 40 1.35 19.31 15.78
C HIS A 40 1.92 19.17 14.36
N PHE A 41 3.22 19.27 14.24
CA PHE A 41 3.92 19.12 12.97
C PHE A 41 5.07 18.13 13.13
N GLY A 42 5.33 17.37 12.08
CA GLY A 42 6.39 16.40 12.07
C GLY A 42 6.82 16.01 10.67
N ILE A 43 7.82 15.18 10.61
CA ILE A 43 8.28 14.53 9.39
C ILE A 43 8.01 13.04 9.50
N LEU A 44 7.85 12.37 8.37
CA LEU A 44 7.67 10.93 8.33
C LEU A 44 8.63 10.29 7.34
N VAL A 45 9.09 9.11 7.72
CA VAL A 45 9.81 8.18 6.85
C VAL A 45 9.23 6.79 7.05
N GLY A 46 9.25 5.97 6.03
CA GLY A 46 8.67 4.64 6.14
C GLY A 46 9.00 3.72 4.98
N LEU A 47 8.51 2.52 5.10
CA LEU A 47 8.55 1.49 4.07
C LEU A 47 7.14 1.27 3.54
N ASN A 48 7.00 1.05 2.25
CA ASN A 48 5.74 0.66 1.65
C ASN A 48 5.89 -0.64 0.86
N MET A 49 4.82 -1.40 0.82
CA MET A 49 4.65 -2.55 -0.06
C MET A 49 3.43 -2.29 -0.91
N GLN A 50 3.64 -2.15 -2.20
CA GLN A 50 2.57 -1.86 -3.16
C GLN A 50 2.22 -3.14 -3.90
N ASP A 51 0.92 -3.41 -3.99
CA ASP A 51 0.37 -4.54 -4.70
C ASP A 51 -0.71 -4.09 -5.68
N ILE A 52 -0.93 -4.85 -6.75
CA ILE A 52 -2.03 -4.67 -7.68
C ILE A 52 -2.67 -6.03 -7.92
N GLU A 53 -3.95 -6.10 -7.67
CA GLU A 53 -4.76 -7.26 -8.03
C GLU A 53 -5.39 -7.01 -9.39
N PHE A 54 -5.12 -7.92 -10.34
CA PHE A 54 -5.62 -7.85 -11.70
C PHE A 54 -6.81 -8.78 -11.88
N GLU A 55 -7.81 -8.29 -12.60
CA GLU A 55 -8.90 -9.11 -13.12
C GLU A 55 -8.61 -9.44 -14.58
N ASN A 56 -8.31 -10.70 -14.86
CA ASN A 56 -7.98 -11.15 -16.21
C ASN A 56 -9.24 -11.33 -17.06
N THR A 57 -9.18 -10.90 -18.34
CA THR A 57 -10.31 -10.95 -19.27
C THR A 57 -10.70 -12.39 -19.67
N GLY A 58 -9.75 -13.34 -19.56
CA GLY A 58 -9.93 -14.71 -20.00
C GLY A 58 -9.54 -14.93 -21.48
N PRO A 59 -10.05 -15.98 -22.13
CA PRO A 59 -9.74 -16.27 -23.54
C PRO A 59 -10.17 -15.11 -24.44
N GLN A 60 -9.28 -14.68 -25.33
CA GLN A 60 -9.51 -13.57 -26.27
C GLN A 60 -9.07 -13.98 -27.68
N SER A 61 -9.84 -13.53 -28.68
CA SER A 61 -9.51 -13.73 -30.10
C SER A 61 -8.63 -12.59 -30.55
N ILE A 62 -7.42 -12.89 -30.99
CA ILE A 62 -6.44 -11.91 -31.49
C ILE A 62 -6.27 -12.10 -32.97
N THR A 63 -6.42 -11.01 -33.73
CA THR A 63 -6.14 -10.98 -35.16
C THR A 63 -4.71 -10.47 -35.35
N TYR A 64 -3.86 -11.26 -35.95
CA TYR A 64 -2.48 -10.92 -36.28
C TYR A 64 -2.38 -10.18 -37.63
N ASP A 65 -1.22 -9.55 -37.89
CA ASP A 65 -0.96 -8.78 -39.12
C ASP A 65 -1.08 -9.62 -40.40
N ASP A 66 -0.91 -10.95 -40.31
CA ASP A 66 -1.09 -11.88 -41.40
C ASP A 66 -2.57 -12.21 -41.69
N GLY A 67 -3.51 -11.61 -40.92
CA GLY A 67 -4.94 -11.87 -41.01
C GLY A 67 -5.41 -13.15 -40.32
N SER A 68 -4.51 -13.89 -39.67
CA SER A 68 -4.89 -15.07 -38.90
C SER A 68 -5.54 -14.66 -37.57
N VAL A 69 -6.53 -15.44 -37.13
CA VAL A 69 -7.22 -15.22 -35.86
C VAL A 69 -6.88 -16.39 -34.94
N HIS A 70 -6.21 -16.09 -33.81
CA HIS A 70 -5.89 -17.07 -32.79
C HIS A 70 -6.63 -16.76 -31.49
N GLU A 71 -7.10 -17.80 -30.85
CA GLU A 71 -7.64 -17.69 -29.49
C GLU A 71 -6.52 -17.86 -28.48
N GLU A 72 -6.25 -16.82 -27.72
CA GLU A 72 -5.18 -16.79 -26.72
C GLU A 72 -5.71 -16.63 -25.30
N LEU A 73 -5.00 -17.22 -24.34
CA LEU A 73 -5.27 -17.06 -22.90
C LEU A 73 -4.02 -16.49 -22.24
N ILE A 74 -4.07 -15.19 -21.98
CA ILE A 74 -2.98 -14.45 -21.34
C ILE A 74 -3.42 -14.10 -19.92
N LEU A 75 -2.62 -14.49 -18.93
CA LEU A 75 -2.83 -14.17 -17.51
C LEU A 75 -1.76 -13.17 -17.07
N CYS A 76 -2.19 -12.11 -16.41
CA CYS A 76 -1.30 -11.11 -15.79
C CYS A 76 -1.39 -11.19 -14.27
N ASP A 77 -0.24 -11.19 -13.62
CA ASP A 77 -0.15 -11.17 -12.16
C ASP A 77 1.06 -10.36 -11.69
N ALA A 78 0.99 -9.83 -10.47
CA ALA A 78 2.12 -9.21 -9.79
C ALA A 78 2.82 -10.27 -8.92
N ASP A 79 3.93 -10.82 -9.43
CA ASP A 79 4.58 -12.01 -8.85
C ASP A 79 5.58 -11.70 -7.73
N LYS A 80 5.96 -10.43 -7.51
CA LYS A 80 6.97 -10.03 -6.53
C LYS A 80 6.53 -8.84 -5.68
N TRP A 81 6.70 -9.01 -4.38
CA TRP A 81 6.55 -7.95 -3.39
C TRP A 81 7.86 -7.17 -3.29
N ASN A 82 7.93 -6.03 -3.94
CA ASN A 82 9.10 -5.15 -3.87
C ASN A 82 8.87 -4.08 -2.80
N PRO A 83 9.69 -4.04 -1.72
CA PRO A 83 9.59 -2.97 -0.75
C PRO A 83 10.03 -1.65 -1.38
N GLY A 84 9.22 -0.63 -1.14
CA GLY A 84 9.50 0.76 -1.48
C GLY A 84 9.73 1.59 -0.23
N PHE A 85 9.97 2.88 -0.40
CA PHE A 85 10.10 3.81 0.72
C PHE A 85 9.10 4.96 0.62
N THR A 86 8.79 5.55 1.76
CA THR A 86 7.83 6.63 1.92
C THR A 86 8.47 7.76 2.68
N VAL A 87 8.27 8.99 2.22
CA VAL A 87 8.69 10.21 2.92
C VAL A 87 7.58 11.23 2.86
N GLY A 88 7.46 12.06 3.89
CA GLY A 88 6.44 13.09 3.91
C GLY A 88 6.50 13.96 5.15
N VAL A 89 5.44 14.73 5.33
CA VAL A 89 5.27 15.63 6.47
C VAL A 89 3.94 15.35 7.17
N LEU A 90 3.88 15.69 8.44
CA LEU A 90 2.71 15.53 9.28
C LEU A 90 2.20 16.91 9.69
N ALA A 91 0.91 17.13 9.54
CA ALA A 91 0.17 18.16 10.23
C ALA A 91 -1.02 17.49 10.93
N GLU A 92 -1.06 17.58 12.25
CA GLU A 92 -2.14 17.00 13.05
C GLU A 92 -2.84 18.11 13.83
N TRP A 93 -4.16 18.18 13.73
CA TRP A 93 -5.00 19.12 14.43
C TRP A 93 -5.82 18.38 15.48
N ARG A 94 -5.61 18.75 16.75
CA ARG A 94 -6.38 18.21 17.87
C ARG A 94 -7.80 18.76 17.84
N LEU A 95 -8.80 17.88 17.72
CA LEU A 95 -10.22 18.21 17.78
C LEU A 95 -10.79 18.06 19.20
N SER A 96 -10.34 17.02 19.89
CA SER A 96 -10.73 16.73 21.28
C SER A 96 -9.63 15.93 21.99
N ASP A 97 -9.91 15.44 23.20
CA ASP A 97 -8.95 14.63 23.95
C ASP A 97 -8.64 13.29 23.29
N HIS A 98 -9.58 12.79 22.47
CA HIS A 98 -9.45 11.51 21.81
C HIS A 98 -9.35 11.61 20.29
N PHE A 99 -9.87 12.69 19.70
CA PHE A 99 -9.92 12.84 18.26
C PHE A 99 -8.96 13.91 17.75
N SER A 100 -8.21 13.55 16.72
CA SER A 100 -7.37 14.46 15.95
C SER A 100 -7.64 14.27 14.45
N PHE A 101 -7.63 15.37 13.72
CA PHE A 101 -7.61 15.37 12.27
C PHE A 101 -6.15 15.45 11.81
N ARG A 102 -5.78 14.60 10.88
CA ARG A 102 -4.42 14.50 10.40
C ARG A 102 -4.37 14.70 8.89
N PHE A 103 -3.42 15.48 8.43
CA PHE A 103 -3.09 15.68 7.03
C PHE A 103 -1.61 15.34 6.84
N THR A 104 -1.32 14.34 5.99
CA THR A 104 0.03 13.80 5.85
C THR A 104 0.45 13.73 4.38
N PRO A 105 0.75 14.88 3.72
CA PRO A 105 1.30 14.85 2.38
C PRO A 105 2.57 13.99 2.33
N GLN A 106 2.58 13.02 1.42
CA GLN A 106 3.68 12.06 1.34
C GLN A 106 3.93 11.56 -0.08
N MET A 107 5.15 11.09 -0.29
CA MET A 107 5.57 10.46 -1.54
C MET A 107 5.94 9.01 -1.27
N HIS A 108 5.44 8.14 -2.12
CA HIS A 108 5.76 6.71 -2.10
C HIS A 108 6.56 6.36 -3.34
N PHE A 109 7.70 5.75 -3.13
CA PHE A 109 8.56 5.24 -4.20
C PHE A 109 8.55 3.72 -4.14
N GLY A 110 8.33 3.08 -5.27
CA GLY A 110 8.29 1.62 -5.36
C GLY A 110 8.42 1.14 -6.79
N ALA A 111 8.50 -0.17 -6.94
CA ALA A 111 8.45 -0.84 -8.23
C ALA A 111 7.61 -2.10 -8.10
N LYS A 112 6.89 -2.45 -9.16
CA LYS A 112 6.11 -3.68 -9.27
C LYS A 112 6.63 -4.47 -10.44
N HIS A 113 6.76 -5.77 -10.26
CA HIS A 113 7.11 -6.68 -11.32
C HIS A 113 5.85 -7.40 -11.77
N LEU A 114 5.48 -7.20 -13.03
CA LEU A 114 4.32 -7.83 -13.65
C LEU A 114 4.79 -8.97 -14.54
N THR A 115 4.14 -10.10 -14.43
CA THR A 115 4.39 -11.28 -15.24
C THR A 115 3.13 -11.65 -16.01
N PHE A 116 3.27 -11.71 -17.34
CA PHE A 116 2.24 -12.16 -18.26
C PHE A 116 2.59 -13.57 -18.73
N LEU A 117 1.65 -14.48 -18.56
CA LEU A 117 1.78 -15.88 -18.98
C LEU A 117 0.81 -16.14 -20.14
N ASN A 118 1.34 -16.45 -21.32
CA ASN A 118 0.52 -16.91 -22.43
C ASN A 118 0.40 -18.44 -22.37
N MET A 119 -0.77 -18.93 -22.00
CA MET A 119 -1.01 -20.35 -21.75
C MET A 119 -1.10 -21.18 -23.04
N LYS A 120 -1.30 -20.55 -24.21
CA LYS A 120 -1.39 -21.25 -25.50
C LYS A 120 -0.10 -21.19 -26.32
N GLN A 121 0.75 -20.22 -26.07
CA GLN A 121 2.07 -20.11 -26.67
C GLN A 121 3.11 -20.74 -25.75
N LEU A 122 3.86 -21.73 -26.26
CA LEU A 122 4.90 -22.42 -25.49
C LEU A 122 6.27 -21.94 -25.93
N ASP A 123 7.20 -21.87 -24.99
CA ASP A 123 8.62 -21.65 -25.25
C ASP A 123 9.32 -22.92 -25.80
N ALA A 124 10.61 -22.80 -26.12
CA ALA A 124 11.39 -23.92 -26.64
C ALA A 124 11.50 -25.13 -25.69
N GLU A 125 11.24 -24.91 -24.40
CA GLU A 125 11.23 -25.91 -23.34
C GLU A 125 9.84 -26.47 -23.03
N GLY A 126 8.79 -26.03 -23.78
CA GLY A 126 7.40 -26.49 -23.59
C GLY A 126 6.68 -25.84 -22.40
N ARG A 127 7.17 -24.70 -21.88
CA ARG A 127 6.52 -23.93 -20.83
C ARG A 127 5.71 -22.78 -21.43
N PRO A 128 4.70 -22.22 -20.72
CA PRO A 128 3.97 -21.05 -21.18
C PRO A 128 4.93 -19.89 -21.45
N PHE A 129 4.74 -19.22 -22.59
CA PHE A 129 5.54 -18.05 -22.94
C PHE A 129 5.32 -16.93 -21.92
N THR A 130 6.41 -16.40 -21.41
CA THR A 130 6.39 -15.41 -20.34
C THR A 130 6.92 -14.06 -20.82
N GLN A 131 6.11 -13.02 -20.66
CA GLN A 131 6.51 -11.63 -20.85
C GLN A 131 6.51 -10.93 -19.50
N THR A 132 7.50 -10.06 -19.24
CA THR A 132 7.59 -9.35 -17.97
C THR A 132 7.64 -7.84 -18.19
N GLN A 133 7.11 -7.09 -17.24
CA GLN A 133 7.20 -5.63 -17.21
C GLN A 133 7.53 -5.15 -15.80
N ASP A 134 8.56 -4.31 -15.68
CA ASP A 134 8.86 -3.60 -14.43
C ASP A 134 8.16 -2.25 -14.42
N LEU A 135 7.15 -2.12 -13.59
CA LEU A 135 6.38 -0.90 -13.42
C LEU A 135 6.93 -0.10 -12.23
N LYS A 136 7.76 0.90 -12.51
CA LYS A 136 8.20 1.85 -11.47
C LYS A 136 7.04 2.76 -11.11
N ASN A 137 6.77 2.91 -9.82
CA ASN A 137 5.67 3.74 -9.33
C ASN A 137 6.18 4.79 -8.35
N THR A 138 5.86 6.03 -8.67
CA THR A 138 6.02 7.15 -7.75
C THR A 138 4.66 7.76 -7.52
N TYR A 139 4.15 7.64 -6.30
CA TYR A 139 2.86 8.22 -5.92
C TYR A 139 3.08 9.44 -5.04
N VAL A 140 2.37 10.52 -5.37
CA VAL A 140 2.11 11.62 -4.44
C VAL A 140 0.75 11.39 -3.83
N SER A 141 0.66 11.35 -2.51
CA SER A 141 -0.58 11.13 -1.79
C SER A 141 -0.85 12.23 -0.78
N LEU A 142 -2.13 12.52 -0.57
CA LEU A 142 -2.62 13.58 0.29
C LEU A 142 -3.65 13.01 1.27
N PRO A 143 -3.25 12.16 2.23
CA PRO A 143 -4.16 11.56 3.18
C PRO A 143 -4.85 12.58 4.10
N PHE A 144 -6.13 12.36 4.32
CA PHE A 144 -6.98 13.07 5.28
C PHE A 144 -7.55 12.04 6.25
N ASP A 145 -6.99 11.98 7.45
CA ASP A 145 -7.25 10.94 8.42
C ASP A 145 -7.91 11.48 9.67
N LEU A 146 -8.82 10.69 10.21
CA LEU A 146 -9.34 10.86 11.56
C LEU A 146 -8.67 9.84 12.47
N LYS A 147 -7.90 10.35 13.45
CA LYS A 147 -7.21 9.55 14.47
C LYS A 147 -8.06 9.52 15.73
N PHE A 148 -8.29 8.31 16.26
CA PHE A 148 -8.89 8.09 17.57
C PHE A 148 -7.83 7.50 18.50
N ALA A 149 -7.44 8.26 19.51
CA ALA A 149 -6.38 7.90 20.44
C ALA A 149 -6.91 7.58 21.83
N ALA A 150 -6.39 6.53 22.45
CA ALA A 150 -6.65 6.19 23.84
C ALA A 150 -6.09 7.28 24.78
N PRO A 151 -6.49 7.31 26.05
CA PRO A 151 -5.80 8.08 27.08
C PRO A 151 -4.32 7.71 27.12
N ARG A 152 -3.47 8.72 27.33
CA ARG A 152 -2.04 8.50 27.47
C ARG A 152 -1.75 7.69 28.74
N TRP A 153 -0.99 6.61 28.59
CA TRP A 153 -0.50 5.82 29.69
C TRP A 153 1.04 5.93 29.77
N ASN A 154 1.53 6.58 30.83
CA ASN A 154 2.94 6.92 31.00
C ASN A 154 3.50 7.65 29.75
N ASN A 155 4.34 6.99 28.98
CA ASN A 155 5.01 7.55 27.80
C ASN A 155 4.58 6.92 26.48
N HIS A 156 3.38 6.31 26.44
CA HIS A 156 2.81 5.76 25.22
C HIS A 156 1.30 6.01 25.14
N ARG A 157 0.81 6.14 23.92
CA ARG A 157 -0.58 6.43 23.60
C ARG A 157 -0.96 5.70 22.32
N PRO A 158 -1.59 4.52 22.41
CA PRO A 158 -2.04 3.78 21.25
C PRO A 158 -3.24 4.49 20.59
N TYR A 159 -3.37 4.32 19.28
CA TYR A 159 -4.47 4.87 18.50
C TYR A 159 -4.80 4.01 17.29
N ILE A 160 -5.98 4.25 16.76
CA ILE A 160 -6.43 3.78 15.46
C ILE A 160 -6.75 4.99 14.59
N MET A 161 -6.66 4.82 13.29
CA MET A 161 -7.00 5.86 12.34
C MET A 161 -7.73 5.29 11.14
N ALA A 162 -8.52 6.14 10.50
CA ALA A 162 -9.15 5.85 9.22
C ALA A 162 -9.28 7.14 8.42
N GLY A 163 -9.15 7.04 7.10
CA GLY A 163 -9.20 8.21 6.25
C GLY A 163 -9.35 7.92 4.78
N ILE A 164 -9.30 8.99 4.01
CA ILE A 164 -9.34 9.00 2.55
C ILE A 164 -8.01 9.55 2.04
N ASN A 165 -7.44 8.86 1.08
CA ASN A 165 -6.15 9.21 0.51
C ASN A 165 -6.27 9.40 -1.01
N PRO A 166 -6.44 10.63 -1.50
CA PRO A 166 -6.25 10.95 -2.91
C PRO A 166 -4.78 10.74 -3.30
N VAL A 167 -4.58 9.98 -4.37
CA VAL A 167 -3.25 9.58 -4.84
C VAL A 167 -3.09 9.98 -6.30
N MET A 168 -1.94 10.57 -6.62
CA MET A 168 -1.54 10.89 -7.99
C MET A 168 -0.31 10.05 -8.35
N ASN A 169 -0.44 9.26 -9.41
CA ASN A 169 0.68 8.55 -10.01
C ASN A 169 1.47 9.51 -10.92
N LEU A 170 2.77 9.63 -10.65
CA LEU A 170 3.68 10.46 -11.45
C LEU A 170 4.41 9.66 -12.53
N THR A 171 4.27 8.35 -12.52
CA THR A 171 5.00 7.46 -13.42
C THR A 171 4.03 6.82 -14.42
N GLY A 172 4.46 6.68 -15.65
CA GLY A 172 3.76 5.99 -16.73
C GLY A 172 4.55 6.20 -18.01
N GLY A 173 4.98 5.11 -18.65
CA GLY A 173 5.66 5.13 -19.94
C GLY A 173 4.66 4.87 -21.07
N ASP A 174 4.86 5.51 -22.22
CA ASP A 174 4.02 5.26 -23.42
C ASP A 174 4.29 3.89 -24.06
N SER A 175 5.39 3.23 -23.66
CA SER A 175 5.80 1.90 -24.11
C SER A 175 5.42 0.78 -23.14
N ASP A 176 4.80 1.10 -22.03
CA ASP A 176 4.38 0.11 -21.04
C ASP A 176 3.22 -0.74 -21.60
N ILE A 177 3.22 -2.05 -21.34
CA ILE A 177 2.11 -2.94 -21.72
C ILE A 177 0.85 -2.55 -20.95
N VAL A 178 1.00 -2.36 -19.64
CA VAL A 178 -0.06 -1.89 -18.74
C VAL A 178 0.30 -0.52 -18.21
N ARG A 179 -0.61 0.43 -18.39
CA ARG A 179 -0.50 1.79 -17.84
C ARG A 179 -1.57 2.00 -16.78
N LEU A 180 -1.17 2.64 -15.68
CA LEU A 180 -2.07 2.98 -14.59
C LEU A 180 -2.60 4.40 -14.74
N ASN A 181 -3.85 4.59 -14.34
CA ASN A 181 -4.48 5.90 -14.27
C ASN A 181 -3.66 6.85 -13.39
N ARG A 182 -3.62 8.12 -13.78
CA ARG A 182 -2.88 9.15 -13.08
C ARG A 182 -3.45 9.46 -11.70
N TYR A 183 -4.78 9.41 -11.56
CA TYR A 183 -5.46 9.74 -10.31
C TYR A 183 -6.20 8.52 -9.79
N ASN A 184 -6.07 8.30 -8.49
CA ASN A 184 -6.79 7.27 -7.77
C ASN A 184 -7.16 7.79 -6.38
N THR A 185 -8.16 7.18 -5.77
CA THR A 185 -8.54 7.43 -4.39
C THR A 185 -8.50 6.14 -3.61
N MET A 186 -7.86 6.16 -2.45
CA MET A 186 -7.78 5.01 -1.56
C MET A 186 -8.52 5.32 -0.25
N ILE A 187 -9.09 4.31 0.37
CA ILE A 187 -9.44 4.32 1.78
C ILE A 187 -8.24 3.77 2.53
N GLU A 188 -7.90 4.40 3.65
CA GLU A 188 -6.87 3.88 4.53
C GLU A 188 -7.38 3.67 5.93
N VAL A 189 -6.89 2.60 6.55
CA VAL A 189 -7.09 2.28 7.96
C VAL A 189 -5.74 1.94 8.56
N GLY A 190 -5.53 2.34 9.79
CA GLY A 190 -4.24 2.12 10.42
C GLY A 190 -4.32 2.06 11.93
N LEU A 191 -3.23 1.60 12.50
CA LEU A 191 -3.00 1.56 13.93
C LEU A 191 -1.58 2.02 14.23
N GLY A 192 -1.41 2.70 15.34
CA GLY A 192 -0.12 3.22 15.75
C GLY A 192 -0.05 3.48 17.24
N CYS A 193 1.10 3.94 17.67
CA CYS A 193 1.32 4.32 19.05
C CYS A 193 2.24 5.54 19.13
N ASP A 194 1.79 6.56 19.85
CA ASP A 194 2.64 7.71 20.16
C ASP A 194 3.57 7.33 21.32
N PHE A 195 4.88 7.33 21.10
CA PHE A 195 5.91 7.15 22.13
C PHE A 195 6.53 8.50 22.47
N TYR A 196 6.38 8.91 23.71
CA TYR A 196 6.90 10.19 24.21
C TYR A 196 8.33 10.00 24.73
N LEU A 197 9.29 10.36 23.89
CA LEU A 197 10.70 10.39 24.28
C LEU A 197 11.04 11.74 24.92
N PRO A 198 12.18 11.88 25.62
CA PRO A 198 12.52 13.13 26.29
C PRO A 198 12.56 14.36 25.37
N PHE A 199 13.01 14.19 24.12
CA PHE A 199 13.25 15.28 23.19
C PHE A 199 12.23 15.36 22.04
N PHE A 200 11.64 14.24 21.62
CA PHE A 200 10.70 14.17 20.52
C PHE A 200 9.65 13.08 20.76
N LYS A 201 8.62 13.08 19.95
CA LYS A 201 7.62 12.01 19.92
C LYS A 201 7.88 11.14 18.69
N LEU A 202 8.08 9.84 18.92
CA LEU A 202 8.20 8.83 17.89
C LEU A 202 6.88 8.12 17.72
N ILE A 203 6.39 8.04 16.48
CA ILE A 203 5.08 7.45 16.21
C ILE A 203 5.22 6.37 15.12
N PRO A 204 5.47 5.10 15.48
CA PRO A 204 5.29 4.01 14.55
C PRO A 204 3.82 3.82 14.21
N GLU A 205 3.53 3.64 12.93
CA GLU A 205 2.17 3.47 12.40
C GLU A 205 2.18 2.46 11.26
N LEU A 206 1.25 1.52 11.30
CA LEU A 206 1.00 0.57 10.24
C LEU A 206 -0.33 0.92 9.57
N LYS A 207 -0.30 1.18 8.25
CA LYS A 207 -1.46 1.53 7.44
C LYS A 207 -1.73 0.48 6.38
N PHE A 208 -3.01 0.23 6.13
CA PHE A 208 -3.53 -0.56 5.03
C PHE A 208 -4.36 0.34 4.14
N CYS A 209 -3.98 0.44 2.87
CA CYS A 209 -4.63 1.30 1.88
C CYS A 209 -5.26 0.44 0.79
N PHE A 210 -6.52 0.74 0.47
CA PHE A 210 -7.32 0.01 -0.52
C PHE A 210 -7.85 0.99 -1.56
N GLY A 211 -7.53 0.76 -2.83
CA GLY A 211 -8.05 1.56 -3.95
C GLY A 211 -9.56 1.39 -4.12
N LEU A 212 -10.27 2.50 -4.31
CA LEU A 212 -11.73 2.51 -4.47
C LEU A 212 -12.18 2.28 -5.93
N GLY A 213 -11.29 2.38 -6.89
CA GLY A 213 -11.64 2.30 -8.30
C GLY A 213 -10.67 1.46 -9.12
N ASN A 214 -11.03 1.28 -10.39
CA ASN A 214 -10.15 0.67 -11.36
C ASN A 214 -8.98 1.62 -11.65
N VAL A 215 -7.77 1.16 -11.35
CA VAL A 215 -6.54 1.92 -11.58
C VAL A 215 -5.94 1.67 -12.97
N LEU A 216 -6.52 0.75 -13.78
CA LEU A 216 -6.08 0.45 -15.11
C LEU A 216 -6.54 1.53 -16.11
N ASP A 217 -5.63 2.02 -16.94
CA ASP A 217 -5.98 2.81 -18.12
C ASP A 217 -6.38 1.90 -19.27
N THR A 218 -7.68 1.67 -19.41
CA THR A 218 -8.24 0.77 -20.42
C THR A 218 -8.10 1.30 -21.86
N ASN A 219 -7.84 2.60 -22.03
CA ASN A 219 -7.68 3.23 -23.34
C ASN A 219 -6.26 3.04 -23.90
N HIS A 220 -5.30 2.80 -23.04
CA HIS A 220 -3.89 2.69 -23.41
C HIS A 220 -3.62 1.61 -24.48
N LYS A 221 -4.37 0.51 -24.46
CA LYS A 221 -4.25 -0.54 -25.48
C LYS A 221 -4.39 -0.03 -26.92
N ASN A 222 -5.17 1.05 -27.14
CA ASN A 222 -5.39 1.64 -28.45
C ASN A 222 -4.25 2.57 -28.89
N GLU A 223 -3.40 2.98 -27.96
CA GLU A 223 -2.24 3.86 -28.20
C GLU A 223 -0.98 3.07 -28.55
N LEU A 224 -0.96 1.76 -28.23
CA LEU A 224 0.16 0.87 -28.54
C LEU A 224 0.27 0.65 -30.05
N ARG A 225 1.50 0.72 -30.55
CA ARG A 225 1.82 0.53 -31.99
C ARG A 225 1.99 -0.94 -32.37
N ASP A 226 2.39 -1.78 -31.43
CA ASP A 226 2.65 -3.21 -31.62
C ASP A 226 1.39 -4.00 -31.29
N ASP A 227 0.82 -4.70 -32.27
CA ASP A 227 -0.40 -5.47 -32.09
C ASP A 227 -0.22 -6.67 -31.14
N ASN A 228 1.00 -7.21 -31.04
CA ASN A 228 1.32 -8.23 -30.03
C ASN A 228 1.17 -7.66 -28.62
N LEU A 229 1.67 -6.44 -28.37
CA LEU A 229 1.53 -5.79 -27.06
C LEU A 229 0.08 -5.42 -26.74
N LYS A 230 -0.74 -5.11 -27.75
CA LYS A 230 -2.20 -4.88 -27.58
C LYS A 230 -2.90 -6.11 -27.00
N ALA A 231 -2.47 -7.30 -27.43
CA ALA A 231 -3.00 -8.55 -26.90
C ALA A 231 -2.74 -8.70 -25.40
N TYR A 232 -1.52 -8.42 -24.98
CA TYR A 232 -1.12 -8.45 -23.56
C TYR A 232 -1.82 -7.34 -22.76
N ALA A 233 -1.92 -6.13 -23.30
CA ALA A 233 -2.66 -5.03 -22.67
C ALA A 233 -4.16 -5.33 -22.55
N GLY A 234 -4.74 -6.06 -23.52
CA GLY A 234 -6.14 -6.49 -23.52
C GLY A 234 -6.46 -7.64 -22.58
N SER A 235 -5.43 -8.34 -22.06
CA SER A 235 -5.61 -9.49 -21.16
C SER A 235 -6.15 -9.11 -19.78
N VAL A 236 -6.09 -7.84 -19.42
CA VAL A 236 -6.55 -7.32 -18.12
C VAL A 236 -7.76 -6.41 -18.30
N SER A 237 -8.85 -6.69 -17.59
CA SER A 237 -10.09 -5.91 -17.61
C SER A 237 -10.13 -4.83 -16.54
N SER A 238 -9.64 -5.12 -15.36
CA SER A 238 -9.57 -4.17 -14.25
C SER A 238 -8.36 -4.43 -13.36
N ALA A 239 -7.96 -3.42 -12.60
CA ALA A 239 -6.90 -3.51 -11.63
C ALA A 239 -7.25 -2.73 -10.37
N GLN A 240 -7.04 -3.32 -9.21
CA GLN A 240 -7.20 -2.67 -7.91
C GLN A 240 -5.85 -2.52 -7.22
N SER A 241 -5.54 -1.31 -6.77
CA SER A 241 -4.30 -1.04 -6.03
C SER A 241 -4.50 -1.26 -4.55
N LYS A 242 -3.57 -1.97 -3.92
CA LYS A 242 -3.47 -2.18 -2.48
C LYS A 242 -2.09 -1.74 -2.02
N MET A 243 -1.99 -1.24 -0.79
CA MET A 243 -0.70 -0.85 -0.25
C MET A 243 -0.68 -1.05 1.26
N VAL A 244 0.42 -1.58 1.76
CA VAL A 244 0.74 -1.64 3.19
C VAL A 244 1.90 -0.69 3.44
N VAL A 245 1.75 0.20 4.44
CA VAL A 245 2.76 1.22 4.76
C VAL A 245 3.10 1.14 6.24
N LEU A 246 4.38 0.99 6.53
CA LEU A 246 4.94 1.13 7.88
C LEU A 246 5.68 2.45 7.95
N THR A 247 5.16 3.41 8.71
CA THR A 247 5.73 4.74 8.86
C THR A 247 6.21 5.01 10.28
N PHE A 248 7.22 5.85 10.38
CA PHE A 248 7.73 6.40 11.62
C PHE A 248 7.66 7.92 11.51
N TYR A 249 6.83 8.53 12.37
CA TYR A 249 6.73 9.99 12.45
C TYR A 249 7.63 10.48 13.59
N PHE A 250 8.20 11.65 13.36
CA PHE A 250 9.05 12.38 14.30
C PHE A 250 8.45 13.77 14.52
N GLU A 251 7.98 14.03 15.73
CA GLU A 251 7.32 15.27 16.15
C GLU A 251 8.08 15.99 17.26
#